data_31333ceddf72eea39c891f3b9d67c582
#
_entry.id   31333ceddf72eea39c891f3b9d67c582
#
_cell.length_a   1.000
_cell.length_b   1.000
_cell.length_c   1.000
_cell.angle_alpha   90.00
_cell.angle_beta   90.00
_cell.angle_gamma   90.00
#
_symmetry.space_group_name_H-M   'P 1'
#
loop_
_entity.id
_entity.type
_entity.pdbx_description
1 polymer ?
#
loop_
_entity_poly.entity_id
_entity_poly.type
_entity_poly.pdbx_seq_one_letter_code
_entity_poly.pdbx_strand_id
1 'polypeptide(L)'
;MFTMTRKTAAVVVATLLAACNSGPSESEYLAVCLKEGQTRVNQAITKQMGVDRDAYCKCAAKEVQTTVSPEGRRWMMFNMENKKEEARALQAKLSDKEQQGLMAAALQVFGKCAPGAR
;
A
#
# COMPACT_ATOMS: atom_id res chain seq x y z
N MET A 1 42.27 5.16 -8.99
CA MET A 1 41.19 6.13 -9.25
C MET A 1 39.97 5.49 -9.84
N PHE A 2 40.07 4.73 -10.90
CA PHE A 2 38.91 4.09 -11.55
C PHE A 2 38.16 3.14 -10.63
N THR A 3 38.83 2.43 -9.75
CA THR A 3 38.25 1.47 -8.83
C THR A 3 37.36 2.13 -7.76
N MET A 4 37.75 3.31 -7.30
CA MET A 4 36.96 4.06 -6.30
C MET A 4 35.64 4.59 -6.89
N THR A 5 35.69 5.09 -8.12
CA THR A 5 34.51 5.60 -8.82
C THR A 5 33.47 4.49 -9.03
N ARG A 6 33.93 3.30 -9.40
CA ARG A 6 33.04 2.14 -9.61
C ARG A 6 32.39 1.68 -8.31
N LYS A 7 33.11 1.68 -7.20
CA LYS A 7 32.58 1.30 -5.89
C LYS A 7 31.49 2.29 -5.44
N THR A 8 31.73 3.57 -5.63
CA THR A 8 30.75 4.61 -5.27
C THR A 8 29.46 4.46 -6.09
N ALA A 9 29.58 4.23 -7.39
CA ALA A 9 28.43 4.03 -8.26
C ALA A 9 27.63 2.80 -7.85
N ALA A 10 28.29 1.69 -7.49
CA ALA A 10 27.62 0.47 -7.06
C ALA A 10 26.83 0.67 -5.78
N VAL A 11 27.36 1.41 -4.81
CA VAL A 11 26.67 1.72 -3.55
C VAL A 11 25.41 2.56 -3.79
N VAL A 12 25.50 3.56 -4.65
CA VAL A 12 24.34 4.41 -4.99
C VAL A 12 23.23 3.59 -5.63
N VAL A 13 23.58 2.71 -6.58
CA VAL A 13 22.60 1.84 -7.26
C VAL A 13 21.92 0.91 -6.26
N ALA A 14 22.68 0.31 -5.34
CA ALA A 14 22.13 -0.58 -4.32
C ALA A 14 21.14 0.14 -3.41
N THR A 15 21.43 1.38 -3.01
CA THR A 15 20.55 2.19 -2.18
C THR A 15 19.22 2.50 -2.90
N LEU A 16 19.29 2.86 -4.18
CA LEU A 16 18.09 3.13 -4.98
C LEU A 16 17.23 1.89 -5.14
N LEU A 17 17.84 0.74 -5.38
CA LEU A 17 17.10 -0.53 -5.50
C LEU A 17 16.40 -0.89 -4.19
N ALA A 18 17.06 -0.69 -3.05
CA ALA A 18 16.46 -0.95 -1.75
C ALA A 18 15.24 -0.04 -1.51
N ALA A 19 15.34 1.26 -1.86
CA ALA A 19 14.22 2.20 -1.76
C ALA A 19 13.05 1.80 -2.65
N CYS A 20 13.30 1.33 -3.88
CA CYS A 20 12.27 0.87 -4.81
C CYS A 20 11.58 -0.39 -4.30
N ASN A 21 12.30 -1.27 -3.57
CA ASN A 21 11.77 -2.53 -3.06
C ASN A 21 10.96 -2.38 -1.77
N SER A 22 11.03 -1.23 -1.11
CA SER A 22 10.34 -1.00 0.15
C SER A 22 8.84 -0.72 -0.01
N GLY A 23 8.38 -0.48 -1.23
CA GLY A 23 6.99 -0.17 -1.52
C GLY A 23 6.55 1.20 -0.98
N PRO A 24 5.25 1.52 -1.06
CA PRO A 24 4.72 2.78 -0.54
C PRO A 24 4.92 2.89 0.97
N SER A 25 5.35 4.07 1.42
CA SER A 25 5.51 4.38 2.84
C SER A 25 4.16 4.61 3.52
N GLU A 26 4.19 4.66 4.84
CA GLU A 26 3.00 4.96 5.64
C GLU A 26 2.38 6.31 5.24
N SER A 27 3.20 7.34 5.09
CA SER A 27 2.72 8.68 4.71
C SER A 27 2.16 8.72 3.29
N GLU A 28 2.77 8.01 2.34
CA GLU A 28 2.25 7.91 0.98
C GLU A 28 0.90 7.21 0.94
N TYR A 29 0.80 6.08 1.64
CA TYR A 29 -0.43 5.31 1.73
C TYR A 29 -1.54 6.14 2.39
N LEU A 30 -1.22 6.81 3.49
CA LEU A 30 -2.16 7.68 4.19
C LEU A 30 -2.70 8.79 3.30
N ALA A 31 -1.82 9.46 2.56
CA ALA A 31 -2.22 10.55 1.65
C ALA A 31 -3.20 10.06 0.58
N VAL A 32 -2.93 8.91 -0.02
CA VAL A 32 -3.81 8.31 -1.03
C VAL A 32 -5.14 7.89 -0.40
N CYS A 33 -5.10 7.23 0.75
CA CYS A 33 -6.31 6.79 1.45
C CYS A 33 -7.23 7.96 1.79
N LEU A 34 -6.67 9.05 2.32
CA LEU A 34 -7.44 10.25 2.67
C LEU A 34 -8.04 10.91 1.44
N LYS A 35 -7.26 11.02 0.36
CA LYS A 35 -7.71 11.63 -0.90
C LYS A 35 -8.83 10.81 -1.55
N GLU A 36 -8.60 9.51 -1.71
CA GLU A 36 -9.56 8.63 -2.37
C GLU A 36 -10.76 8.30 -1.50
N GLY A 37 -10.61 8.39 -0.18
CA GLY A 37 -11.72 8.26 0.76
C GLY A 37 -12.80 9.32 0.58
N GLN A 38 -12.51 10.38 -0.18
CA GLN A 38 -13.48 11.41 -0.51
C GLN A 38 -14.35 11.04 -1.71
N THR A 39 -14.09 9.92 -2.38
CA THR A 39 -14.95 9.47 -3.46
C THR A 39 -16.35 9.15 -2.94
N ARG A 40 -17.34 9.35 -3.80
CA ARG A 40 -18.75 9.16 -3.44
C ARG A 40 -19.03 7.75 -2.91
N VAL A 41 -18.43 6.74 -3.53
CA VAL A 41 -18.61 5.34 -3.14
C VAL A 41 -18.02 5.09 -1.76
N ASN A 42 -16.79 5.54 -1.53
CA ASN A 42 -16.10 5.35 -0.25
C ASN A 42 -16.81 6.07 0.88
N GLN A 43 -17.34 7.27 0.66
CA GLN A 43 -18.12 8.00 1.64
C GLN A 43 -19.39 7.24 2.02
N ALA A 44 -20.09 6.68 1.04
CA ALA A 44 -21.31 5.91 1.28
C ALA A 44 -21.01 4.67 2.12
N ILE A 45 -19.94 3.94 1.80
CA ILE A 45 -19.52 2.73 2.52
C ILE A 45 -19.14 3.06 3.97
N THR A 46 -18.32 4.07 4.18
CA THR A 46 -17.87 4.45 5.53
C THR A 46 -19.03 4.93 6.38
N LYS A 47 -19.96 5.68 5.81
CA LYS A 47 -21.15 6.15 6.50
C LYS A 47 -22.04 4.99 6.92
N GLN A 48 -22.27 4.04 6.01
CA GLN A 48 -23.10 2.87 6.28
C GLN A 48 -22.52 1.99 7.38
N MET A 49 -21.19 1.86 7.40
CA MET A 49 -20.50 1.05 8.40
C MET A 49 -20.22 1.77 9.72
N GLY A 50 -20.49 3.07 9.78
CA GLY A 50 -20.21 3.88 10.97
C GLY A 50 -18.73 4.05 11.24
N VAL A 51 -17.91 4.02 10.21
CA VAL A 51 -16.45 4.12 10.31
C VAL A 51 -15.99 5.54 10.02
N ASP A 52 -15.16 6.11 10.91
CA ASP A 52 -14.50 7.38 10.63
C ASP A 52 -13.37 7.13 9.65
N ARG A 53 -13.47 7.73 8.47
CA ARG A 53 -12.52 7.57 7.38
C ARG A 53 -11.11 7.96 7.78
N ASP A 54 -10.94 9.11 8.43
CA ASP A 54 -9.61 9.61 8.77
C ASP A 54 -8.93 8.68 9.78
N ALA A 55 -9.66 8.23 10.79
CA ALA A 55 -9.14 7.27 11.77
C ALA A 55 -8.82 5.93 11.12
N TYR A 56 -9.69 5.45 10.22
CA TYR A 56 -9.46 4.21 9.49
C TYR A 56 -8.19 4.30 8.62
N CYS A 57 -8.04 5.39 7.85
CA CYS A 57 -6.88 5.57 6.99
C CYS A 57 -5.57 5.61 7.79
N LYS A 58 -5.56 6.28 8.94
CA LYS A 58 -4.38 6.33 9.81
C LYS A 58 -4.00 4.94 10.31
N CYS A 59 -4.98 4.18 10.77
CA CYS A 59 -4.76 2.80 11.23
C CYS A 59 -4.28 1.92 10.07
N ALA A 60 -4.98 1.95 8.92
CA ALA A 60 -4.65 1.12 7.77
C ALA A 60 -3.25 1.44 7.22
N ALA A 61 -2.90 2.71 7.11
CA ALA A 61 -1.58 3.12 6.61
C ALA A 61 -0.45 2.55 7.48
N LYS A 62 -0.65 2.48 8.77
CA LYS A 62 0.31 1.90 9.71
C LYS A 62 0.33 0.37 9.61
N GLU A 63 -0.83 -0.27 9.62
CA GLU A 63 -0.93 -1.73 9.61
C GLU A 63 -0.40 -2.36 8.34
N VAL A 64 -0.63 -1.75 7.18
CA VAL A 64 -0.16 -2.31 5.91
C VAL A 64 1.36 -2.39 5.83
N GLN A 65 2.07 -1.57 6.60
CA GLN A 65 3.54 -1.58 6.58
C GLN A 65 4.12 -2.90 7.10
N THR A 66 3.45 -3.54 8.06
CA THR A 66 3.90 -4.80 8.65
C THR A 66 3.10 -6.01 8.18
N THR A 67 1.88 -5.82 7.70
CA THR A 67 0.97 -6.90 7.37
C THR A 67 0.97 -7.23 5.87
N VAL A 68 1.20 -6.23 5.02
CA VAL A 68 1.10 -6.35 3.57
C VAL A 68 2.48 -6.16 2.94
N SER A 69 2.83 -7.02 1.97
CA SER A 69 4.10 -6.92 1.24
C SER A 69 4.21 -5.57 0.50
N PRO A 70 5.44 -5.14 0.13
CA PRO A 70 5.60 -3.90 -0.64
C PRO A 70 4.79 -3.89 -1.93
N GLU A 71 4.77 -4.99 -2.67
CA GLU A 71 4.00 -5.14 -3.90
C GLU A 71 2.50 -5.10 -3.60
N GLY A 72 2.08 -5.73 -2.52
CA GLY A 72 0.68 -5.71 -2.08
C GLY A 72 0.21 -4.31 -1.74
N ARG A 73 1.04 -3.53 -1.02
CA ARG A 73 0.71 -2.14 -0.71
C ARG A 73 0.58 -1.28 -1.97
N ARG A 74 1.46 -1.50 -2.94
CA ARG A 74 1.40 -0.79 -4.22
C ARG A 74 0.14 -1.15 -4.99
N TRP A 75 -0.22 -2.42 -5.01
CA TRP A 75 -1.46 -2.89 -5.62
C TRP A 75 -2.68 -2.24 -4.96
N MET A 76 -2.70 -2.16 -3.64
CA MET A 76 -3.79 -1.51 -2.90
C MET A 76 -3.89 -0.03 -3.27
N MET A 77 -2.76 0.67 -3.37
CA MET A 77 -2.74 2.07 -3.76
C MET A 77 -3.24 2.28 -5.19
N PHE A 78 -2.84 1.43 -6.13
CA PHE A 78 -3.34 1.52 -7.50
C PHE A 78 -4.86 1.38 -7.55
N ASN A 79 -5.42 0.47 -6.77
CA ASN A 79 -6.86 0.30 -6.71
C ASN A 79 -7.56 1.51 -6.09
N MET A 80 -6.99 2.08 -5.03
CA MET A 80 -7.54 3.30 -4.44
C MET A 80 -7.51 4.48 -5.40
N GLU A 81 -6.45 4.59 -6.21
CA GLU A 81 -6.29 5.65 -7.20
C GLU A 81 -7.05 5.38 -8.50
N ASN A 82 -7.80 4.28 -8.56
CA ASN A 82 -8.51 3.83 -9.75
C ASN A 82 -7.60 3.56 -10.96
N LYS A 83 -6.36 3.17 -10.70
CA LYS A 83 -5.39 2.78 -11.71
C LYS A 83 -5.50 1.29 -11.98
N LYS A 84 -6.59 0.89 -12.63
CA LYS A 84 -6.95 -0.51 -12.81
C LYS A 84 -5.97 -1.29 -13.66
N GLU A 85 -5.42 -0.66 -14.70
CA GLU A 85 -4.47 -1.32 -15.59
C GLU A 85 -3.16 -1.63 -14.87
N GLU A 86 -2.64 -0.67 -14.11
CA GLU A 86 -1.44 -0.84 -13.32
C GLU A 86 -1.65 -1.91 -12.24
N ALA A 87 -2.82 -1.91 -11.60
CA ALA A 87 -3.17 -2.93 -10.60
C ALA A 87 -3.19 -4.33 -11.22
N ARG A 88 -3.81 -4.48 -12.39
CA ARG A 88 -3.85 -5.77 -13.09
C ARG A 88 -2.47 -6.24 -13.51
N ALA A 89 -1.65 -5.34 -14.03
CA ALA A 89 -0.29 -5.67 -14.46
C ALA A 89 0.54 -6.15 -13.28
N LEU A 90 0.42 -5.52 -12.15
CA LEU A 90 1.11 -5.92 -10.93
C LEU A 90 0.58 -7.26 -10.41
N GLN A 91 -0.74 -7.44 -10.38
CA GLN A 91 -1.38 -8.68 -9.94
C GLN A 91 -0.94 -9.88 -10.78
N ALA A 92 -0.78 -9.69 -12.09
CA ALA A 92 -0.33 -10.74 -13.00
C ALA A 92 1.09 -11.25 -12.69
N LYS A 93 1.90 -10.43 -12.02
CA LYS A 93 3.26 -10.80 -11.59
C LYS A 93 3.29 -11.54 -10.25
N LEU A 94 2.20 -11.50 -9.50
CA LEU A 94 2.12 -12.17 -8.21
C LEU A 94 1.73 -13.64 -8.41
N SER A 95 2.32 -14.54 -7.62
CA SER A 95 1.92 -15.94 -7.61
C SER A 95 0.52 -16.09 -7.00
N ASP A 96 -0.13 -17.22 -7.23
CA ASP A 96 -1.44 -17.50 -6.62
C ASP A 96 -1.38 -17.42 -5.11
N LYS A 97 -0.30 -17.92 -4.52
CA LYS A 97 -0.07 -17.87 -3.07
C LYS A 97 0.03 -16.43 -2.58
N GLU A 98 0.77 -15.58 -3.31
CA GLU A 98 0.90 -14.17 -2.96
C GLU A 98 -0.43 -13.43 -3.08
N GLN A 99 -1.22 -13.74 -4.11
CA GLN A 99 -2.56 -13.16 -4.27
C GLN A 99 -3.49 -13.55 -3.12
N GLN A 100 -3.48 -14.82 -2.72
CA GLN A 100 -4.25 -15.29 -1.58
C GLN A 100 -3.80 -14.62 -0.29
N GLY A 101 -2.49 -14.49 -0.09
CA GLY A 101 -1.91 -13.82 1.07
C GLY A 101 -2.31 -12.34 1.12
N LEU A 102 -2.35 -11.69 -0.03
CA LEU A 102 -2.76 -10.28 -0.11
C LEU A 102 -4.21 -10.09 0.30
N MET A 103 -5.10 -10.96 -0.16
CA MET A 103 -6.52 -10.91 0.22
C MET A 103 -6.70 -11.12 1.72
N ALA A 104 -6.00 -12.11 2.28
CA ALA A 104 -6.04 -12.38 3.73
C ALA A 104 -5.51 -11.19 4.53
N ALA A 105 -4.41 -10.58 4.08
CA ALA A 105 -3.82 -9.42 4.72
C ALA A 105 -4.75 -8.20 4.67
N ALA A 106 -5.41 -7.98 3.55
CA ALA A 106 -6.37 -6.88 3.40
C ALA A 106 -7.55 -7.04 4.38
N LEU A 107 -8.08 -8.25 4.51
CA LEU A 107 -9.15 -8.55 5.46
C LEU A 107 -8.68 -8.36 6.91
N GLN A 108 -7.46 -8.73 7.22
CA GLN A 108 -6.87 -8.54 8.55
C GLN A 108 -6.76 -7.05 8.90
N VAL A 109 -6.28 -6.23 7.98
CA VAL A 109 -6.18 -4.78 8.16
C VAL A 109 -7.57 -4.19 8.41
N PHE A 110 -8.54 -4.56 7.60
CA PHE A 110 -9.92 -4.10 7.76
C PHE A 110 -10.49 -4.52 9.12
N GLY A 111 -10.32 -5.78 9.50
CA GLY A 111 -10.83 -6.31 10.77
C GLY A 111 -10.22 -5.62 11.98
N LYS A 112 -8.96 -5.19 11.89
CA LYS A 112 -8.28 -4.48 12.99
C LYS A 112 -8.63 -3.00 13.02
N CYS A 113 -8.72 -2.35 11.87
CA CYS A 113 -8.83 -0.89 11.79
C CYS A 113 -10.27 -0.39 11.78
N ALA A 114 -11.21 -1.13 11.21
CA ALA A 114 -12.61 -0.69 11.14
C ALA A 114 -13.26 -0.57 12.53
N PRO A 115 -13.12 -1.54 13.46
CA PRO A 115 -13.69 -1.39 14.80
C PRO A 115 -13.10 -0.23 15.60
N GLY A 116 -11.80 0.02 15.45
CA GLY A 116 -11.11 1.11 16.14
C GLY A 116 -11.49 2.50 15.62
N ALA A 117 -12.08 2.58 14.43
CA ALA A 117 -12.47 3.84 13.81
C ALA A 117 -13.95 4.19 14.07
N ARG A 118 -14.65 3.37 14.82
CA ARG A 118 -16.04 3.62 15.26
C ARG A 118 -16.11 4.44 16.56
#